data_3fc25e85498dc0e2b35cb813e4f46e49
#
_entry.id   3fc25e85498dc0e2b35cb813e4f46e49
#
_cell.length_a   1.000
_cell.length_b   1.000
_cell.length_c   1.000
_cell.angle_alpha   90.00
_cell.angle_beta   90.00
_cell.angle_gamma   90.00
#
_symmetry.space_group_name_H-M   'P 1'
#
loop_
_entity.id
_entity.type
_entity.pdbx_description
1 polymer ?
#
loop_
_entity_poly.entity_id
_entity_poly.type
_entity_poly.pdbx_seq_one_letter_code
_entity_poly.pdbx_strand_id
1 'polypeptide(L)'
;MKLFRSTVLMFAILAIAACGSSTQSSPKSTATTLSTLDIEPTSTVATSTQSSTFTAEVWADNWFSLYVNGQLVGEDSVPITTERSFNAETITFTATYPLTIAMITKDYKETDSGLEYIGEPNQQMGDGGFVAQFTDTATGAIIATTNGDWRGFVIQTAPLNSECEKSADPNTECQFENLEEPSGWTSPSFDDATWPTATVYTADEVGVKDGYNEITWDANAELIWGSNLNTNNTILWRTLVPQP
;
A
#
# COMPACT_ATOMS: atom_id res chain seq x y z
N MET A 1 -8.10 5.74 47.57
CA MET A 1 -6.78 6.08 48.12
C MET A 1 -6.04 4.79 48.42
N LYS A 2 -5.29 4.24 47.44
CA LYS A 2 -4.32 3.14 47.65
C LYS A 2 -3.13 3.40 46.74
N LEU A 3 -2.00 3.74 47.37
CA LEU A 3 -0.71 3.88 46.72
C LEU A 3 -0.15 2.50 46.34
N PHE A 4 0.38 2.33 45.14
CA PHE A 4 1.29 1.24 44.80
C PHE A 4 2.69 1.80 44.49
N ARG A 5 3.65 1.26 45.25
CA ARG A 5 5.06 1.63 45.23
C ARG A 5 5.75 0.97 44.04
N SER A 6 6.55 1.78 43.33
CA SER A 6 7.49 1.34 42.31
C SER A 6 8.76 0.79 42.94
N THR A 7 9.21 -0.38 42.49
CA THR A 7 10.50 -0.97 42.89
C THR A 7 11.39 -0.94 41.67
N VAL A 8 12.49 -0.15 41.74
CA VAL A 8 13.57 -0.08 40.75
C VAL A 8 14.59 -1.16 41.07
N LEU A 9 14.91 -2.01 40.10
CA LEU A 9 15.98 -3.02 40.24
C LEU A 9 17.15 -2.59 39.33
N MET A 10 18.28 -2.33 39.98
CA MET A 10 19.54 -1.87 39.37
C MET A 10 20.45 -3.07 39.16
N PHE A 11 20.84 -3.40 37.91
CA PHE A 11 21.87 -4.41 37.65
C PHE A 11 23.19 -3.77 37.29
N ALA A 12 24.21 -4.15 38.03
CA ALA A 12 25.60 -3.72 37.87
C ALA A 12 26.30 -4.57 36.79
N ILE A 13 27.08 -3.89 35.94
CA ILE A 13 27.94 -4.50 34.91
C ILE A 13 29.35 -4.68 35.50
N LEU A 14 29.86 -5.90 35.42
CA LEU A 14 31.22 -6.25 35.80
C LEU A 14 32.08 -6.41 34.53
N ALA A 15 33.13 -5.57 34.38
CA ALA A 15 34.09 -5.67 33.29
C ALA A 15 35.28 -6.50 33.75
N ILE A 16 35.70 -7.47 32.94
CA ILE A 16 36.97 -8.21 33.16
C ILE A 16 37.85 -7.96 31.95
N ALA A 17 39.00 -7.34 32.20
CA ALA A 17 40.10 -7.18 31.28
C ALA A 17 41.10 -8.33 31.44
N ALA A 18 41.52 -8.94 30.35
CA ALA A 18 42.66 -9.86 30.33
C ALA A 18 43.66 -9.46 29.25
N CYS A 19 44.83 -9.00 29.68
CA CYS A 19 46.04 -8.85 28.86
C CYS A 19 46.71 -10.22 28.66
N GLY A 20 47.13 -10.52 27.43
CA GLY A 20 47.99 -11.62 27.12
C GLY A 20 48.97 -11.25 26.01
N SER A 21 50.24 -11.03 26.41
CA SER A 21 51.40 -10.86 25.51
C SER A 21 51.98 -12.19 25.11
N SER A 22 52.31 -12.42 23.83
CA SER A 22 53.36 -13.40 23.47
C SER A 22 53.97 -13.12 22.08
N THR A 23 55.23 -12.76 22.16
CA THR A 23 56.42 -13.14 21.37
C THR A 23 56.31 -13.46 19.89
N GLN A 24 57.05 -12.68 19.18
CA GLN A 24 57.53 -12.74 17.81
C GLN A 24 58.41 -13.98 17.52
N SER A 25 58.18 -14.66 16.41
CA SER A 25 59.18 -15.45 15.73
C SER A 25 58.94 -15.38 14.21
N SER A 26 59.98 -14.87 13.52
CA SER A 26 60.07 -14.82 12.05
C SER A 26 60.52 -16.14 11.46
N PRO A 27 59.98 -16.58 10.34
CA PRO A 27 60.75 -17.37 9.40
C PRO A 27 60.79 -16.81 7.98
N LYS A 28 61.97 -16.71 7.50
CA LYS A 28 62.60 -16.93 6.20
C LYS A 28 61.71 -16.91 4.96
N SER A 29 61.95 -15.91 4.12
CA SER A 29 61.47 -15.73 2.75
C SER A 29 61.80 -16.91 1.84
N THR A 30 60.77 -17.46 1.18
CA THR A 30 60.94 -18.24 -0.05
C THR A 30 60.11 -17.54 -1.12
N ALA A 31 60.75 -17.04 -2.16
CA ALA A 31 60.13 -16.40 -3.27
C ALA A 31 59.41 -17.44 -4.14
N THR A 32 58.11 -17.38 -4.15
CA THR A 32 57.27 -18.09 -5.10
C THR A 32 56.70 -17.06 -6.09
N THR A 33 57.00 -17.27 -7.36
CA THR A 33 56.52 -16.45 -8.50
C THR A 33 54.99 -16.50 -8.51
N LEU A 34 54.33 -15.36 -8.22
CA LEU A 34 52.90 -15.17 -8.43
C LEU A 34 52.67 -14.95 -9.92
N SER A 35 51.90 -15.87 -10.50
CA SER A 35 51.20 -15.66 -11.77
C SER A 35 50.11 -14.61 -11.54
N THR A 36 50.18 -13.47 -12.24
CA THR A 36 49.15 -12.45 -12.24
C THR A 36 47.91 -13.02 -12.92
N LEU A 37 46.90 -13.35 -12.14
CA LEU A 37 45.54 -13.53 -12.65
C LEU A 37 44.99 -12.11 -12.93
N ASP A 38 44.78 -11.82 -14.19
CA ASP A 38 44.01 -10.67 -14.64
C ASP A 38 42.59 -10.81 -14.05
N ILE A 39 42.29 -10.04 -13.01
CA ILE A 39 40.92 -9.87 -12.53
C ILE A 39 40.29 -8.82 -13.44
N GLU A 40 39.49 -9.29 -14.41
CA GLU A 40 38.59 -8.40 -15.13
C GLU A 40 37.77 -7.57 -14.12
N PRO A 41 37.66 -6.24 -14.32
CA PRO A 41 36.83 -5.43 -13.46
C PRO A 41 35.37 -5.86 -13.65
N THR A 42 34.80 -6.48 -12.63
CA THR A 42 33.35 -6.73 -12.56
C THR A 42 32.68 -5.37 -12.70
N SER A 43 32.06 -5.14 -13.85
CA SER A 43 31.27 -3.93 -14.10
C SER A 43 30.11 -3.93 -13.11
N THR A 44 30.28 -3.20 -12.01
CA THR A 44 29.14 -2.85 -11.14
C THR A 44 28.24 -1.97 -11.97
N VAL A 45 27.10 -2.49 -12.42
CA VAL A 45 26.02 -1.69 -12.96
C VAL A 45 25.63 -0.72 -11.86
N ALA A 46 26.03 0.55 -12.03
CA ALA A 46 25.58 1.61 -11.15
C ALA A 46 24.06 1.73 -11.35
N THR A 47 23.30 1.32 -10.36
CA THR A 47 21.86 1.59 -10.33
C THR A 47 21.69 3.09 -10.41
N SER A 48 21.11 3.58 -11.48
CA SER A 48 20.83 5.00 -11.66
C SER A 48 19.89 5.45 -10.54
N THR A 49 20.35 6.31 -9.66
CA THR A 49 19.55 6.95 -8.61
C THR A 49 18.83 8.19 -9.13
N GLN A 50 18.61 8.27 -10.45
CA GLN A 50 17.97 9.42 -11.06
C GLN A 50 16.48 9.40 -10.75
N SER A 51 16.01 10.46 -10.09
CA SER A 51 14.59 10.69 -9.85
C SER A 51 13.90 11.12 -11.14
N SER A 52 12.74 10.55 -11.43
CA SER A 52 11.85 10.91 -12.53
C SER A 52 10.57 11.53 -11.98
N THR A 53 9.86 12.29 -12.82
CA THR A 53 8.56 12.86 -12.49
C THR A 53 7.46 12.02 -13.13
N PHE A 54 6.42 11.75 -12.36
CA PHE A 54 5.29 10.94 -12.75
C PHE A 54 3.98 11.66 -12.48
N THR A 55 2.96 11.27 -13.21
CA THR A 55 1.58 11.66 -12.95
C THR A 55 0.77 10.40 -12.65
N ALA A 56 -0.01 10.41 -11.58
CA ALA A 56 -1.05 9.45 -11.30
C ALA A 56 -2.40 10.10 -11.57
N GLU A 57 -3.24 9.43 -12.34
CA GLU A 57 -4.66 9.75 -12.48
C GLU A 57 -5.43 8.64 -11.79
N VAL A 58 -6.33 9.00 -10.88
CA VAL A 58 -7.02 8.08 -9.97
C VAL A 58 -8.49 8.48 -9.87
N TRP A 59 -9.36 7.50 -9.91
CA TRP A 59 -10.75 7.61 -9.48
C TRP A 59 -11.05 6.47 -8.49
N ALA A 60 -11.73 6.79 -7.40
CA ALA A 60 -12.14 5.82 -6.40
C ALA A 60 -13.56 6.13 -5.90
N ASP A 61 -14.30 5.11 -5.62
CA ASP A 61 -15.55 5.14 -4.88
C ASP A 61 -15.28 4.59 -3.47
N ASN A 62 -15.03 5.48 -2.45
CA ASN A 62 -15.17 6.96 -2.49
C ASN A 62 -13.85 7.71 -2.31
N TRP A 63 -12.81 7.10 -1.75
CA TRP A 63 -11.60 7.81 -1.30
C TRP A 63 -10.34 6.95 -1.45
N PHE A 64 -9.22 7.61 -1.67
CA PHE A 64 -7.92 6.93 -1.70
C PHE A 64 -6.80 7.77 -1.07
N SER A 65 -5.70 7.10 -0.70
CA SER A 65 -4.37 7.69 -0.52
C SER A 65 -3.34 6.90 -1.32
N LEU A 66 -2.35 7.61 -1.87
CA LEU A 66 -1.30 7.07 -2.74
C LEU A 66 0.07 7.22 -2.09
N TYR A 67 0.78 6.11 -1.98
CA TYR A 67 2.17 6.04 -1.52
C TYR A 67 3.05 5.50 -2.63
N VAL A 68 4.24 6.07 -2.77
CA VAL A 68 5.27 5.55 -3.68
C VAL A 68 6.57 5.38 -2.91
N ASN A 69 7.15 4.19 -2.97
CA ASN A 69 8.36 3.81 -2.23
C ASN A 69 8.28 4.15 -0.72
N GLY A 70 7.11 3.94 -0.12
CA GLY A 70 6.85 4.19 1.29
C GLY A 70 6.53 5.63 1.67
N GLN A 71 6.51 6.56 0.71
CA GLN A 71 6.21 7.98 0.95
C GLN A 71 4.81 8.30 0.46
N LEU A 72 4.00 8.98 1.28
CA LEU A 72 2.73 9.55 0.85
C LEU A 72 3.01 10.63 -0.20
N VAL A 73 2.45 10.48 -1.39
CA VAL A 73 2.61 11.43 -2.50
C VAL A 73 1.33 12.18 -2.85
N GLY A 74 0.19 11.70 -2.40
CA GLY A 74 -1.09 12.37 -2.55
C GLY A 74 -2.24 11.54 -1.97
N GLU A 75 -3.37 12.17 -1.86
CA GLU A 75 -4.63 11.58 -1.44
C GLU A 75 -5.79 12.31 -2.12
N ASP A 76 -6.96 11.73 -2.05
CA ASP A 76 -8.18 12.36 -2.51
C ASP A 76 -8.37 13.74 -1.85
N SER A 77 -8.65 14.76 -2.65
CA SER A 77 -8.84 16.14 -2.18
C SER A 77 -10.14 16.33 -1.42
N VAL A 78 -11.11 15.43 -1.62
CA VAL A 78 -12.39 15.43 -0.93
C VAL A 78 -12.33 14.46 0.24
N PRO A 79 -12.49 14.91 1.50
CA PRO A 79 -12.52 14.02 2.63
C PRO A 79 -13.66 13.01 2.54
N ILE A 80 -13.39 11.75 2.95
CA ILE A 80 -14.42 10.72 3.03
C ILE A 80 -15.36 10.99 4.22
N THR A 81 -16.26 11.95 4.04
CA THR A 81 -17.26 12.35 5.04
C THR A 81 -18.68 12.21 4.51
N THR A 82 -18.82 11.85 3.24
CA THR A 82 -20.11 11.66 2.58
C THR A 82 -20.03 10.54 1.56
N GLU A 83 -21.14 9.91 1.28
CA GLU A 83 -21.33 8.89 0.24
C GLU A 83 -21.15 9.41 -1.19
N ARG A 84 -20.96 10.72 -1.38
CA ARG A 84 -20.84 11.36 -2.69
C ARG A 84 -19.45 11.90 -3.01
N SER A 85 -18.42 11.23 -2.55
CA SER A 85 -17.03 11.55 -2.87
C SER A 85 -16.57 10.70 -4.07
N PHE A 86 -16.73 11.22 -5.29
CA PHE A 86 -16.46 10.50 -6.56
C PHE A 86 -15.60 11.30 -7.52
N ASN A 87 -14.80 12.22 -7.05
CA ASN A 87 -13.95 13.03 -7.91
C ASN A 87 -12.79 12.22 -8.47
N ALA A 88 -12.33 12.62 -9.65
CA ALA A 88 -11.08 12.13 -10.20
C ALA A 88 -9.93 13.05 -9.81
N GLU A 89 -8.79 12.47 -9.48
CA GLU A 89 -7.59 13.21 -9.08
C GLU A 89 -6.45 13.03 -10.07
N THR A 90 -5.67 14.10 -10.25
CA THR A 90 -4.40 14.07 -10.98
C THR A 90 -3.28 14.53 -10.05
N ILE A 91 -2.41 13.60 -9.66
CA ILE A 91 -1.33 13.82 -8.70
C ILE A 91 0.01 13.74 -9.43
N THR A 92 0.83 14.80 -9.32
CA THR A 92 2.21 14.80 -9.83
C THR A 92 3.19 14.58 -8.69
N PHE A 93 4.11 13.62 -8.86
CA PHE A 93 5.11 13.29 -7.87
C PHE A 93 6.47 12.95 -8.49
N THR A 94 7.52 12.89 -7.68
CA THR A 94 8.85 12.44 -8.10
C THR A 94 9.25 11.19 -7.33
N ALA A 95 9.85 10.22 -8.04
CA ALA A 95 10.32 8.98 -7.42
C ALA A 95 11.49 8.39 -8.21
N THR A 96 12.11 7.34 -7.66
CA THR A 96 13.21 6.59 -8.28
C THR A 96 12.78 5.15 -8.47
N TYR A 97 13.06 4.58 -9.65
CA TYR A 97 12.80 3.16 -9.93
C TYR A 97 13.67 2.21 -9.08
N PRO A 98 13.19 0.99 -8.78
CA PRO A 98 11.83 0.50 -9.05
C PRO A 98 10.79 1.24 -8.21
N LEU A 99 9.55 1.35 -8.71
CA LEU A 99 8.47 1.97 -7.94
C LEU A 99 7.65 0.90 -7.25
N THR A 100 7.56 0.96 -5.94
CA THR A 100 6.50 0.28 -5.18
C THR A 100 5.35 1.26 -5.05
N ILE A 101 4.27 1.00 -5.75
CA ILE A 101 3.03 1.74 -5.63
C ILE A 101 2.19 1.05 -4.56
N ALA A 102 1.74 1.81 -3.58
CA ALA A 102 0.84 1.33 -2.54
C ALA A 102 -0.32 2.31 -2.35
N MET A 103 -1.53 1.82 -2.19
CA MET A 103 -2.72 2.64 -2.04
C MET A 103 -3.63 2.11 -0.94
N ILE A 104 -4.28 3.03 -0.23
CA ILE A 104 -5.48 2.71 0.54
C ILE A 104 -6.66 3.18 -0.29
N THR A 105 -7.66 2.33 -0.45
CA THR A 105 -8.96 2.75 -0.97
C THR A 105 -10.04 2.47 0.05
N LYS A 106 -11.02 3.35 0.10
CA LYS A 106 -12.13 3.26 1.04
C LYS A 106 -13.44 3.53 0.33
N ASP A 107 -14.35 2.61 0.46
CA ASP A 107 -15.77 2.83 0.28
C ASP A 107 -16.33 3.56 1.51
N TYR A 108 -17.30 4.44 1.31
CA TYR A 108 -17.92 5.17 2.40
C TYR A 108 -18.76 4.23 3.28
N LYS A 109 -18.69 4.49 4.55
CA LYS A 109 -19.56 3.87 5.56
C LYS A 109 -19.77 4.85 6.72
N GLU A 110 -20.99 4.95 7.21
CA GLU A 110 -21.25 5.85 8.34
C GLU A 110 -20.65 5.32 9.65
N THR A 111 -20.68 4.00 9.79
CA THR A 111 -20.20 3.29 11.00
C THR A 111 -19.52 1.98 10.62
N ASP A 112 -19.06 1.22 11.59
CA ASP A 112 -18.49 -0.11 11.34
C ASP A 112 -19.51 -1.15 10.83
N SER A 113 -20.80 -0.79 10.79
CA SER A 113 -21.84 -1.63 10.14
C SER A 113 -21.62 -1.81 8.63
N GLY A 114 -20.85 -0.94 7.99
CA GLY A 114 -20.63 -0.94 6.55
C GLY A 114 -21.80 -0.39 5.74
N LEU A 115 -22.76 0.28 6.41
CA LEU A 115 -23.91 0.84 5.72
C LEU A 115 -23.78 2.34 5.50
N GLU A 116 -24.44 2.76 4.43
CA GLU A 116 -24.73 4.15 4.06
C GLU A 116 -26.18 4.51 4.37
N TYR A 117 -26.46 5.80 4.48
CA TYR A 117 -27.81 6.36 4.69
C TYR A 117 -28.56 5.73 5.86
N ILE A 118 -27.87 5.49 6.98
CA ILE A 118 -28.45 4.83 8.17
C ILE A 118 -29.67 5.60 8.68
N GLY A 119 -30.79 4.89 8.75
CA GLY A 119 -32.08 5.45 9.19
C GLY A 119 -32.89 6.14 8.09
N GLU A 120 -32.37 6.21 6.86
CA GLU A 120 -33.04 6.79 5.72
C GLU A 120 -33.74 5.69 4.86
N PRO A 121 -34.73 6.06 4.00
CA PRO A 121 -35.41 5.07 3.16
C PRO A 121 -34.50 4.33 2.15
N ASN A 122 -33.36 4.91 1.83
CA ASN A 122 -32.36 4.37 0.90
C ASN A 122 -31.16 3.76 1.62
N GLN A 123 -31.28 3.41 2.91
CA GLN A 123 -30.25 2.68 3.64
C GLN A 123 -29.78 1.44 2.87
N GLN A 124 -28.48 1.31 2.65
CA GLN A 124 -27.88 0.29 1.78
C GLN A 124 -26.47 -0.07 2.23
N MET A 125 -25.95 -1.17 1.70
CA MET A 125 -24.52 -1.47 1.71
C MET A 125 -23.78 -0.59 0.70
N GLY A 126 -22.47 -0.42 0.85
CA GLY A 126 -21.63 0.30 -0.09
C GLY A 126 -21.43 -0.39 -1.44
N ASP A 127 -20.67 0.24 -2.32
CA ASP A 127 -20.47 -0.17 -3.71
C ASP A 127 -19.06 0.22 -4.23
N GLY A 128 -18.02 -0.11 -3.47
CA GLY A 128 -16.64 0.28 -3.73
C GLY A 128 -16.08 -0.08 -5.11
N GLY A 129 -15.03 0.60 -5.50
CA GLY A 129 -14.31 0.38 -6.76
C GLY A 129 -13.24 1.45 -6.98
N PHE A 130 -12.15 1.12 -7.67
CA PHE A 130 -11.20 2.14 -8.09
C PHE A 130 -10.46 1.77 -9.37
N VAL A 131 -9.95 2.80 -10.05
CA VAL A 131 -9.07 2.70 -11.20
C VAL A 131 -7.96 3.74 -11.10
N ALA A 132 -6.76 3.38 -11.54
CA ALA A 132 -5.62 4.28 -11.60
C ALA A 132 -4.73 3.99 -12.81
N GLN A 133 -4.09 5.05 -13.33
CA GLN A 133 -3.02 4.95 -14.31
C GLN A 133 -1.88 5.88 -13.95
N PHE A 134 -0.66 5.46 -14.29
CA PHE A 134 0.57 6.16 -13.94
C PHE A 134 1.39 6.43 -15.19
N THR A 135 1.77 7.69 -15.39
CA THR A 135 2.50 8.15 -16.59
C THR A 135 3.85 8.72 -16.20
N ASP A 136 4.91 8.33 -16.90
CA ASP A 136 6.19 9.04 -16.87
C ASP A 136 6.04 10.34 -17.67
N THR A 137 6.19 11.49 -17.00
CA THR A 137 5.93 12.80 -17.62
C THR A 137 6.98 13.20 -18.68
N ALA A 138 8.18 12.63 -18.62
CA ALA A 138 9.24 12.94 -19.57
C ALA A 138 9.04 12.24 -20.92
N THR A 139 8.47 11.04 -20.90
CA THR A 139 8.26 10.20 -22.08
C THR A 139 6.81 10.18 -22.56
N GLY A 140 5.86 10.48 -21.67
CA GLY A 140 4.42 10.29 -21.90
C GLY A 140 3.99 8.82 -21.89
N ALA A 141 4.86 7.90 -21.47
CA ALA A 141 4.55 6.48 -21.41
C ALA A 141 3.73 6.14 -20.17
N ILE A 142 2.67 5.36 -20.35
CA ILE A 142 1.97 4.70 -19.24
C ILE A 142 2.90 3.62 -18.69
N ILE A 143 3.23 3.70 -17.41
CA ILE A 143 4.18 2.80 -16.73
C ILE A 143 3.48 1.77 -15.84
N ALA A 144 2.26 2.05 -15.42
CA ALA A 144 1.40 1.14 -14.68
C ALA A 144 -0.07 1.53 -14.82
N THR A 145 -0.94 0.54 -14.70
CA THR A 145 -2.39 0.68 -14.59
C THR A 145 -2.90 -0.26 -13.51
N THR A 146 -4.05 0.02 -12.94
CA THR A 146 -4.78 -0.99 -12.15
C THR A 146 -5.21 -2.14 -13.05
N ASN A 147 -5.05 -3.36 -12.55
CA ASN A 147 -5.45 -4.60 -13.23
C ASN A 147 -5.52 -5.75 -12.22
N GLY A 148 -5.88 -6.95 -12.68
CA GLY A 148 -6.02 -8.13 -11.83
C GLY A 148 -4.74 -8.63 -11.14
N ASP A 149 -3.55 -8.11 -11.48
CA ASP A 149 -2.27 -8.53 -10.87
C ASP A 149 -1.95 -7.75 -9.59
N TRP A 150 -2.66 -6.66 -9.30
CA TRP A 150 -2.47 -5.92 -8.05
C TRP A 150 -2.78 -6.81 -6.85
N ARG A 151 -2.00 -6.65 -5.79
CA ARG A 151 -2.22 -7.35 -4.52
C ARG A 151 -3.08 -6.49 -3.61
N GLY A 152 -4.17 -7.08 -3.08
CA GLY A 152 -5.13 -6.40 -2.22
C GLY A 152 -5.29 -7.10 -0.86
N PHE A 153 -5.30 -6.33 0.23
CA PHE A 153 -5.55 -6.82 1.58
C PHE A 153 -6.70 -6.04 2.20
N VAL A 154 -7.86 -6.69 2.31
CA VAL A 154 -9.04 -6.10 2.92
C VAL A 154 -8.83 -6.01 4.43
N ILE A 155 -8.91 -4.78 4.97
CA ILE A 155 -8.76 -4.54 6.40
C ILE A 155 -10.08 -4.19 7.10
N GLN A 156 -11.12 -3.89 6.33
CA GLN A 156 -12.44 -3.70 6.89
C GLN A 156 -13.49 -4.36 5.99
N THR A 157 -14.26 -5.27 6.57
CA THR A 157 -15.36 -5.99 5.91
C THR A 157 -16.63 -5.83 6.71
N ALA A 158 -17.68 -5.29 6.10
CA ALA A 158 -19.01 -5.14 6.70
C ALA A 158 -20.06 -4.83 5.62
N PRO A 159 -21.31 -5.26 5.85
CA PRO A 159 -21.69 -6.19 6.91
C PRO A 159 -21.31 -7.64 6.57
N LEU A 160 -20.99 -8.45 7.60
CA LEU A 160 -20.79 -9.89 7.42
C LEU A 160 -22.11 -10.65 7.31
N ASN A 161 -23.22 -10.06 7.73
CA ASN A 161 -24.58 -10.57 7.70
C ASN A 161 -25.47 -9.57 6.93
N SER A 162 -25.55 -9.73 5.62
CA SER A 162 -26.22 -8.78 4.71
C SER A 162 -27.69 -8.51 5.03
N GLU A 163 -28.38 -9.42 5.74
CA GLU A 163 -29.76 -9.22 6.17
C GLU A 163 -29.94 -8.02 7.12
N CYS A 164 -28.87 -7.58 7.80
CA CYS A 164 -28.91 -6.40 8.66
C CYS A 164 -29.04 -5.07 7.90
N GLU A 165 -28.87 -5.08 6.57
CA GLU A 165 -29.03 -3.88 5.72
C GLU A 165 -30.37 -3.17 5.94
N LYS A 166 -31.41 -3.91 6.26
CA LYS A 166 -32.76 -3.37 6.51
C LYS A 166 -33.07 -3.16 7.99
N SER A 167 -32.09 -3.33 8.87
CA SER A 167 -32.29 -3.14 10.30
C SER A 167 -32.61 -1.67 10.64
N ALA A 168 -33.42 -1.47 11.67
CA ALA A 168 -33.61 -0.17 12.28
C ALA A 168 -32.47 0.23 13.24
N ASP A 169 -31.61 -0.74 13.62
CA ASP A 169 -30.43 -0.53 14.47
C ASP A 169 -29.22 -1.30 13.89
N PRO A 170 -28.70 -0.89 12.74
CA PRO A 170 -27.60 -1.59 12.07
C PRO A 170 -26.31 -1.58 12.89
N ASN A 171 -26.09 -0.58 13.75
CA ASN A 171 -24.92 -0.51 14.60
C ASN A 171 -24.84 -1.65 15.63
N THR A 172 -25.97 -2.20 16.00
CA THR A 172 -26.03 -3.34 16.93
C THR A 172 -26.18 -4.67 16.19
N GLU A 173 -26.88 -4.69 15.04
CA GLU A 173 -27.26 -5.92 14.37
C GLU A 173 -26.28 -6.34 13.25
N CYS A 174 -25.59 -5.39 12.60
CA CYS A 174 -24.59 -5.70 11.59
C CYS A 174 -23.27 -6.16 12.23
N GLN A 175 -22.78 -7.29 11.75
CA GLN A 175 -21.48 -7.83 12.15
C GLN A 175 -20.41 -7.28 11.19
N PHE A 176 -19.22 -7.06 11.72
CA PHE A 176 -18.08 -6.56 10.94
C PHE A 176 -16.75 -7.17 11.39
N GLU A 177 -15.76 -7.04 10.53
CA GLU A 177 -14.38 -7.39 10.82
C GLU A 177 -13.47 -6.19 10.50
N ASN A 178 -12.66 -5.79 11.49
CA ASN A 178 -11.61 -4.79 11.34
C ASN A 178 -10.26 -5.44 11.63
N LEU A 179 -9.35 -5.40 10.68
CA LEU A 179 -7.96 -5.85 10.81
C LEU A 179 -7.03 -4.65 10.96
N GLU A 180 -5.93 -4.85 11.67
CA GLU A 180 -4.88 -3.82 11.76
C GLU A 180 -4.10 -3.72 10.44
N GLU A 181 -3.70 -2.51 10.07
CA GLU A 181 -2.77 -2.30 8.96
C GLU A 181 -1.42 -2.97 9.28
N PRO A 182 -0.91 -3.86 8.41
CA PRO A 182 0.40 -4.45 8.61
C PRO A 182 1.50 -3.39 8.64
N SER A 183 2.33 -3.41 9.69
CA SER A 183 3.40 -2.41 9.83
C SER A 183 4.34 -2.39 8.63
N GLY A 184 4.58 -1.21 8.08
CA GLY A 184 5.49 -1.00 6.96
C GLY A 184 4.96 -1.49 5.60
N TRP A 185 3.68 -1.74 5.46
CA TRP A 185 3.08 -2.27 4.24
C TRP A 185 3.30 -1.37 3.00
N THR A 186 3.54 -0.07 3.15
CA THR A 186 3.89 0.83 2.04
C THR A 186 5.35 0.73 1.60
N SER A 187 6.20 0.06 2.40
CA SER A 187 7.65 -0.05 2.13
C SER A 187 7.95 -0.95 0.94
N PRO A 188 8.99 -0.63 0.12
CA PRO A 188 9.49 -1.54 -0.92
C PRO A 188 9.93 -2.92 -0.41
N SER A 189 10.29 -3.04 0.87
CA SER A 189 10.75 -4.28 1.48
C SER A 189 9.64 -5.16 2.07
N PHE A 190 8.40 -4.68 2.03
CA PHE A 190 7.27 -5.46 2.56
C PHE A 190 6.95 -6.63 1.63
N ASP A 191 6.72 -7.81 2.21
CA ASP A 191 6.34 -9.02 1.50
C ASP A 191 4.80 -9.14 1.44
N ASP A 192 4.25 -8.90 0.26
CA ASP A 192 2.82 -9.00 -0.05
C ASP A 192 2.45 -10.29 -0.80
N ALA A 193 3.35 -11.26 -0.91
CA ALA A 193 3.15 -12.48 -1.70
C ALA A 193 1.93 -13.30 -1.26
N THR A 194 1.50 -13.16 -0.01
CA THR A 194 0.32 -13.85 0.54
C THR A 194 -0.99 -13.09 0.34
N TRP A 195 -0.93 -11.82 -0.10
CA TRP A 195 -2.13 -11.05 -0.36
C TRP A 195 -2.86 -11.57 -1.60
N PRO A 196 -4.18 -11.64 -1.58
CA PRO A 196 -4.97 -11.95 -2.77
C PRO A 196 -4.69 -11.01 -3.94
N THR A 197 -4.92 -11.47 -5.15
CA THR A 197 -4.97 -10.61 -6.33
C THR A 197 -6.31 -9.86 -6.38
N ALA A 198 -6.30 -8.70 -7.04
CA ALA A 198 -7.49 -7.90 -7.26
C ALA A 198 -8.54 -8.68 -8.06
N THR A 199 -9.81 -8.37 -7.80
CA THR A 199 -10.91 -8.75 -8.70
C THR A 199 -11.17 -7.59 -9.65
N VAL A 200 -11.25 -7.90 -10.94
CA VAL A 200 -11.57 -6.94 -11.99
C VAL A 200 -13.09 -6.88 -12.17
N TYR A 201 -13.60 -5.67 -12.33
CA TYR A 201 -15.03 -5.39 -12.53
C TYR A 201 -15.24 -4.49 -13.75
N THR A 202 -16.42 -4.56 -14.30
CA THR A 202 -16.86 -3.62 -15.33
C THR A 202 -17.38 -2.31 -14.73
N ALA A 203 -17.43 -1.26 -15.53
CA ALA A 203 -18.01 0.02 -15.10
C ALA A 203 -19.49 -0.10 -14.68
N ASP A 204 -20.22 -1.00 -15.30
CA ASP A 204 -21.62 -1.28 -14.96
C ASP A 204 -21.75 -2.00 -13.61
N GLU A 205 -20.83 -2.91 -13.27
CA GLU A 205 -20.83 -3.63 -11.99
C GLU A 205 -20.45 -2.72 -10.82
N VAL A 206 -19.47 -1.82 -11.01
CA VAL A 206 -19.09 -0.79 -10.02
C VAL A 206 -20.15 0.29 -9.92
N GLY A 207 -20.90 0.55 -11.00
CA GLY A 207 -21.86 1.64 -11.05
C GLY A 207 -21.17 3.02 -11.06
N VAL A 208 -20.09 3.14 -11.84
CA VAL A 208 -19.24 4.35 -11.87
C VAL A 208 -20.05 5.64 -11.97
N LYS A 209 -19.61 6.64 -11.21
CA LYS A 209 -20.33 7.90 -10.98
C LYS A 209 -19.53 9.10 -11.50
N ASP A 210 -19.88 10.29 -11.03
CA ASP A 210 -19.20 11.53 -11.39
C ASP A 210 -17.67 11.42 -11.22
N GLY A 211 -16.91 12.16 -12.03
CA GLY A 211 -15.45 12.10 -12.04
C GLY A 211 -14.84 11.01 -12.91
N TYR A 212 -15.41 9.80 -12.95
CA TYR A 212 -14.86 8.69 -13.72
C TYR A 212 -14.60 9.03 -15.20
N ASN A 213 -15.53 9.72 -15.84
CA ASN A 213 -15.44 10.11 -17.26
C ASN A 213 -14.64 11.39 -17.50
N GLU A 214 -14.08 12.03 -16.46
CA GLU A 214 -13.21 13.19 -16.60
C GLU A 214 -11.80 12.80 -17.05
N ILE A 215 -11.43 11.52 -16.84
CA ILE A 215 -10.16 10.95 -17.27
C ILE A 215 -10.37 10.05 -18.49
N THR A 216 -9.43 10.11 -19.42
CA THR A 216 -9.35 9.16 -20.51
C THR A 216 -8.45 7.99 -20.07
N TRP A 217 -9.05 6.91 -19.62
CA TRP A 217 -8.35 5.74 -19.14
C TRP A 217 -7.62 5.02 -20.26
N ASP A 218 -6.39 4.55 -19.99
CA ASP A 218 -5.68 3.61 -20.85
C ASP A 218 -6.50 2.32 -21.03
N ALA A 219 -6.37 1.69 -22.19
CA ALA A 219 -7.14 0.47 -22.49
C ALA A 219 -6.81 -0.73 -21.57
N ASN A 220 -5.67 -0.67 -20.86
CA ASN A 220 -5.28 -1.68 -19.89
C ASN A 220 -5.61 -1.27 -18.45
N ALA A 221 -6.16 -0.07 -18.23
CA ALA A 221 -6.63 0.33 -16.91
C ALA A 221 -7.97 -0.31 -16.61
N GLU A 222 -8.01 -1.15 -15.60
CA GLU A 222 -9.19 -1.90 -15.18
C GLU A 222 -9.70 -1.39 -13.84
N LEU A 223 -11.02 -1.35 -13.68
CA LEU A 223 -11.66 -1.16 -12.38
C LEU A 223 -11.41 -2.39 -11.52
N ILE A 224 -10.84 -2.19 -10.35
CA ILE A 224 -10.52 -3.27 -9.42
C ILE A 224 -11.10 -3.02 -8.03
N TRP A 225 -11.38 -4.11 -7.33
CA TRP A 225 -11.77 -4.10 -5.92
C TRP A 225 -11.42 -5.44 -5.26
N GLY A 226 -11.80 -5.59 -3.99
CA GLY A 226 -11.81 -6.90 -3.33
C GLY A 226 -12.80 -7.87 -3.97
N SER A 227 -12.94 -9.05 -3.38
CA SER A 227 -13.83 -10.08 -3.93
C SER A 227 -15.34 -9.74 -3.85
N ASN A 228 -15.69 -8.67 -3.14
CA ASN A 228 -17.07 -8.24 -2.96
C ASN A 228 -17.14 -6.71 -2.91
N LEU A 229 -17.85 -6.11 -3.88
CA LEU A 229 -18.02 -4.66 -4.00
C LEU A 229 -18.78 -4.06 -2.82
N ASN A 230 -19.73 -4.80 -2.24
CA ASN A 230 -20.67 -4.28 -1.25
C ASN A 230 -20.21 -4.42 0.19
N THR A 231 -19.19 -5.24 0.46
CA THR A 231 -18.80 -5.55 1.84
C THR A 231 -17.33 -5.33 2.14
N ASN A 232 -16.47 -5.19 1.12
CA ASN A 232 -15.06 -4.87 1.34
C ASN A 232 -14.89 -3.36 1.35
N ASN A 233 -14.90 -2.71 2.52
CA ASN A 233 -14.98 -1.25 2.61
C ASN A 233 -13.64 -0.53 2.75
N THR A 234 -12.56 -1.21 3.14
CA THR A 234 -11.21 -0.63 3.16
C THR A 234 -10.20 -1.66 2.72
N ILE A 235 -9.43 -1.32 1.71
CA ILE A 235 -8.46 -2.23 1.11
C ILE A 235 -7.11 -1.54 0.96
N LEU A 236 -6.05 -2.26 1.33
CA LEU A 236 -4.66 -1.90 1.07
C LEU A 236 -4.22 -2.56 -0.22
N TRP A 237 -3.69 -1.80 -1.16
CA TRP A 237 -3.26 -2.27 -2.47
C TRP A 237 -1.77 -2.09 -2.68
N ARG A 238 -1.16 -3.01 -3.44
CA ARG A 238 0.25 -2.92 -3.81
C ARG A 238 0.50 -3.43 -5.23
N THR A 239 1.46 -2.79 -5.91
CA THR A 239 2.05 -3.29 -7.14
C THR A 239 3.51 -2.80 -7.26
N LEU A 240 4.31 -3.51 -8.06
CA LEU A 240 5.70 -3.19 -8.34
C LEU A 240 5.88 -2.81 -9.81
N VAL A 241 6.44 -1.63 -10.07
CA VAL A 241 6.85 -1.18 -11.40
C VAL A 241 8.37 -1.31 -11.50
N PRO A 242 8.88 -2.26 -12.28
CA PRO A 242 10.32 -2.43 -12.45
C PRO A 242 10.94 -1.23 -13.18
N GLN A 243 12.25 -1.12 -13.13
CA GLN A 243 12.97 -0.18 -13.98
C GLN A 243 12.82 -0.61 -15.44
N PRO A 244 12.50 0.31 -16.38
CA PRO A 244 12.43 0.03 -17.80
C PRO A 244 13.73 -0.49 -18.40
#